data_e37291b6ad94769f83cdc58b23f5ea59
#
_entry.id   e37291b6ad94769f83cdc58b23f5ea59
#
_cell.length_a   1.000
_cell.length_b   1.000
_cell.length_c   1.000
_cell.angle_alpha   90.00
_cell.angle_beta   90.00
_cell.angle_gamma   90.00
#
_symmetry.space_group_name_H-M   'P 1'
#
loop_
_entity.id
_entity.type
_entity.pdbx_description
1 polymer ?
#
loop_
_entity_poly.entity_id
_entity_poly.type
_entity_poly.pdbx_seq_one_letter_code
_entity_poly.pdbx_strand_id
1 'polypeptide(L)'
;MTELSPNLNKMFQQILSFCLPAVIVAVLAYFFFQLYFKNEDKKRNYQLLKDLQREALPLRLQAYERLVLLLDRTSPQKLALRVAPATADKQAYELLLIEHINAEFEHNITQQIFVSENLWNVILISKNATLQIIHRIATDTNIPDAQKLREAIITEFTNKPAPSTNAISHLVNEINTFIEK
;
A
#
# COMPACT_ATOMS: atom_id res chain seq x y z
N MET A 1 -68.73 27.17 -33.00
CA MET A 1 -67.93 27.30 -31.78
C MET A 1 -68.84 27.10 -30.61
N THR A 2 -68.87 25.94 -30.03
CA THR A 2 -69.76 25.56 -28.94
C THR A 2 -69.35 26.22 -27.66
N GLU A 3 -70.09 27.25 -27.18
CA GLU A 3 -69.93 27.81 -25.86
C GLU A 3 -70.23 26.66 -24.83
N LEU A 4 -69.22 26.21 -24.09
CA LEU A 4 -69.44 25.33 -22.95
C LEU A 4 -70.42 26.00 -21.96
N SER A 5 -71.45 25.30 -21.55
CA SER A 5 -72.46 25.86 -20.64
C SER A 5 -71.84 26.43 -19.36
N PRO A 6 -72.27 27.52 -18.75
CA PRO A 6 -71.68 28.20 -17.60
C PRO A 6 -71.49 27.26 -16.37
N ASN A 7 -72.23 26.19 -16.27
CA ASN A 7 -72.13 25.19 -15.25
C ASN A 7 -70.87 24.24 -15.43
N LEU A 8 -70.52 23.97 -16.68
CA LEU A 8 -69.33 23.13 -16.97
C LEU A 8 -68.04 23.91 -16.65
N ASN A 9 -68.01 25.20 -16.95
CA ASN A 9 -66.84 26.06 -16.63
C ASN A 9 -66.65 26.22 -15.12
N LYS A 10 -67.71 26.37 -14.33
CA LYS A 10 -67.62 26.42 -12.85
C LYS A 10 -67.13 25.09 -12.27
N MET A 11 -67.59 23.93 -12.77
CA MET A 11 -67.17 22.63 -12.36
C MET A 11 -65.68 22.36 -12.69
N PHE A 12 -65.24 22.79 -13.87
CA PHE A 12 -63.87 22.70 -14.29
C PHE A 12 -62.91 23.59 -13.43
N GLN A 13 -63.33 24.80 -13.09
CA GLN A 13 -62.61 25.69 -12.17
C GLN A 13 -62.51 25.10 -10.76
N GLN A 14 -63.55 24.46 -10.25
CA GLN A 14 -63.53 23.80 -8.95
C GLN A 14 -62.56 22.60 -8.94
N ILE A 15 -62.61 21.75 -9.95
CA ILE A 15 -61.69 20.59 -10.05
C ILE A 15 -60.24 21.12 -10.16
N LEU A 16 -59.98 22.11 -10.96
CA LEU A 16 -58.64 22.69 -11.12
C LEU A 16 -58.11 23.29 -9.81
N SER A 17 -58.95 23.98 -9.03
CA SER A 17 -58.58 24.60 -7.76
C SER A 17 -58.19 23.55 -6.67
N PHE A 18 -58.76 22.33 -6.72
CA PHE A 18 -58.42 21.24 -5.81
C PHE A 18 -57.22 20.40 -6.31
N CYS A 19 -57.15 20.17 -7.62
CA CYS A 19 -56.07 19.36 -8.21
C CYS A 19 -54.73 20.07 -8.23
N LEU A 20 -54.69 21.39 -8.47
CA LEU A 20 -53.47 22.17 -8.63
C LEU A 20 -52.59 22.16 -7.36
N PRO A 21 -53.11 22.38 -6.13
CA PRO A 21 -52.31 22.25 -4.91
C PRO A 21 -51.82 20.82 -4.70
N ALA A 22 -52.62 19.82 -5.01
CA ALA A 22 -52.23 18.41 -4.86
C ALA A 22 -51.05 18.03 -5.79
N VAL A 23 -51.08 18.52 -7.04
CA VAL A 23 -49.98 18.32 -7.99
C VAL A 23 -48.69 19.01 -7.52
N ILE A 24 -48.81 20.24 -7.02
CA ILE A 24 -47.65 20.98 -6.49
C ILE A 24 -47.01 20.21 -5.33
N VAL A 25 -47.80 19.74 -4.38
CA VAL A 25 -47.31 18.94 -3.24
C VAL A 25 -46.67 17.65 -3.72
N ALA A 26 -47.26 16.93 -4.69
CA ALA A 26 -46.71 15.70 -5.25
C ALA A 26 -45.33 15.95 -5.92
N VAL A 27 -45.20 17.05 -6.68
CA VAL A 27 -43.93 17.43 -7.33
C VAL A 27 -42.87 17.78 -6.29
N LEU A 28 -43.23 18.58 -5.28
CA LEU A 28 -42.29 18.89 -4.18
C LEU A 28 -41.85 17.63 -3.40
N ALA A 29 -42.80 16.75 -3.10
CA ALA A 29 -42.49 15.47 -2.44
C ALA A 29 -41.57 14.62 -3.30
N TYR A 30 -41.80 14.51 -4.59
CA TYR A 30 -40.96 13.78 -5.53
C TYR A 30 -39.51 14.30 -5.51
N PHE A 31 -39.32 15.62 -5.61
CA PHE A 31 -38.00 16.22 -5.55
C PHE A 31 -37.32 16.00 -4.18
N PHE A 32 -38.09 16.14 -3.10
CA PHE A 32 -37.58 15.90 -1.75
C PHE A 32 -37.12 14.43 -1.55
N PHE A 33 -37.91 13.47 -2.01
CA PHE A 33 -37.53 12.07 -1.95
C PHE A 33 -36.31 11.75 -2.83
N GLN A 34 -36.22 12.32 -4.03
CA GLN A 34 -35.03 12.14 -4.87
C GLN A 34 -33.74 12.68 -4.19
N LEU A 35 -33.82 13.87 -3.58
CA LEU A 35 -32.69 14.43 -2.84
C LEU A 35 -32.34 13.58 -1.62
N TYR A 36 -33.34 13.10 -0.91
CA TYR A 36 -33.16 12.25 0.27
C TYR A 36 -32.45 10.93 -0.09
N PHE A 37 -32.97 10.20 -1.06
CA PHE A 37 -32.36 8.93 -1.49
C PHE A 37 -30.95 9.09 -2.05
N LYS A 38 -30.70 10.15 -2.82
CA LYS A 38 -29.37 10.44 -3.36
C LYS A 38 -28.35 10.76 -2.26
N ASN A 39 -28.76 11.39 -1.18
CA ASN A 39 -27.91 11.67 -0.03
C ASN A 39 -27.66 10.39 0.81
N GLU A 40 -28.68 9.54 0.96
CA GLU A 40 -28.57 8.28 1.68
C GLU A 40 -27.59 7.32 0.98
N ASP A 41 -27.68 7.20 -0.34
CA ASP A 41 -26.74 6.38 -1.13
C ASP A 41 -25.29 6.86 -1.02
N LYS A 42 -25.08 8.18 -1.02
CA LYS A 42 -23.74 8.75 -0.80
C LYS A 42 -23.19 8.41 0.59
N LYS A 43 -24.02 8.56 1.63
CA LYS A 43 -23.62 8.21 3.00
C LYS A 43 -23.29 6.74 3.13
N ARG A 44 -24.13 5.86 2.59
CA ARG A 44 -23.92 4.41 2.62
C ARG A 44 -22.65 4.00 1.90
N ASN A 45 -22.40 4.56 0.70
CA ASN A 45 -21.17 4.30 -0.04
C ASN A 45 -19.92 4.80 0.73
N TYR A 46 -20.01 5.97 1.35
CA TYR A 46 -18.92 6.48 2.17
C TYR A 46 -18.65 5.59 3.40
N GLN A 47 -19.69 5.13 4.09
CA GLN A 47 -19.55 4.20 5.21
C GLN A 47 -18.96 2.88 4.77
N LEU A 48 -19.43 2.31 3.66
CA LEU A 48 -18.90 1.08 3.09
C LEU A 48 -17.40 1.20 2.75
N LEU A 49 -16.99 2.29 2.10
CA LEU A 49 -15.57 2.55 1.79
C LEU A 49 -14.73 2.67 3.07
N LYS A 50 -15.25 3.36 4.08
CA LYS A 50 -14.59 3.51 5.38
C LYS A 50 -14.42 2.17 6.11
N ASP A 51 -15.45 1.33 6.08
CA ASP A 51 -15.41 0.01 6.70
C ASP A 51 -14.42 -0.91 5.97
N LEU A 52 -14.41 -0.91 4.63
CA LEU A 52 -13.42 -1.64 3.82
C LEU A 52 -11.98 -1.18 4.10
N GLN A 53 -11.75 0.13 4.24
CA GLN A 53 -10.44 0.65 4.62
C GLN A 53 -10.03 0.19 6.02
N ARG A 54 -10.96 0.17 6.97
CA ARG A 54 -10.72 -0.28 8.35
C ARG A 54 -10.37 -1.78 8.42
N GLU A 55 -11.00 -2.61 7.61
CA GLU A 55 -10.68 -4.04 7.52
C GLU A 55 -9.35 -4.30 6.79
N ALA A 56 -9.00 -3.50 5.78
CA ALA A 56 -7.75 -3.63 5.05
C ALA A 56 -6.52 -3.12 5.82
N LEU A 57 -6.71 -2.21 6.79
CA LEU A 57 -5.61 -1.58 7.53
C LEU A 57 -4.72 -2.60 8.28
N PRO A 58 -5.25 -3.57 9.04
CA PRO A 58 -4.42 -4.55 9.74
C PRO A 58 -3.57 -5.41 8.79
N LEU A 59 -4.13 -5.79 7.64
CA LEU A 59 -3.42 -6.57 6.62
C LEU A 59 -2.25 -5.78 6.02
N ARG A 60 -2.45 -4.50 5.76
CA ARG A 60 -1.38 -3.62 5.26
C ARG A 60 -0.29 -3.42 6.30
N LEU A 61 -0.65 -3.16 7.56
CA LEU A 61 0.34 -3.03 8.64
C LEU A 61 1.16 -4.29 8.81
N GLN A 62 0.55 -5.47 8.71
CA GLN A 62 1.27 -6.74 8.73
C GLN A 62 2.24 -6.89 7.55
N ALA A 63 1.84 -6.42 6.35
CA ALA A 63 2.73 -6.42 5.19
C ALA A 63 3.92 -5.49 5.40
N TYR A 64 3.71 -4.28 5.94
CA TYR A 64 4.79 -3.36 6.28
C TYR A 64 5.74 -3.94 7.32
N GLU A 65 5.24 -4.59 8.37
CA GLU A 65 6.06 -5.29 9.37
C GLU A 65 6.95 -6.35 8.72
N ARG A 66 6.39 -7.19 7.85
CA ARG A 66 7.14 -8.21 7.11
C ARG A 66 8.22 -7.62 6.22
N LEU A 67 7.94 -6.49 5.56
CA LEU A 67 8.92 -5.80 4.71
C LEU A 67 10.04 -5.15 5.52
N VAL A 68 9.76 -4.62 6.71
CA VAL A 68 10.81 -4.16 7.64
C VAL A 68 11.71 -5.33 8.06
N LEU A 69 11.11 -6.46 8.42
CA LEU A 69 11.87 -7.67 8.78
C LEU A 69 12.72 -8.17 7.61
N LEU A 70 12.18 -8.19 6.39
CA LEU A 70 12.92 -8.54 5.18
C LEU A 70 14.17 -7.66 5.02
N LEU A 71 14.00 -6.33 5.08
CA LEU A 71 15.07 -5.35 4.91
C LEU A 71 16.11 -5.43 6.03
N ASP A 72 15.68 -5.69 7.24
CA ASP A 72 16.55 -5.87 8.39
C ASP A 72 17.37 -7.16 8.29
N ARG A 73 16.74 -8.29 7.94
CA ARG A 73 17.38 -9.59 7.79
C ARG A 73 18.34 -9.70 6.61
N THR A 74 18.06 -8.95 5.53
CA THR A 74 18.90 -8.88 4.33
C THR A 74 19.93 -7.76 4.37
N SER A 75 19.97 -6.95 5.44
CA SER A 75 21.04 -6.00 5.68
C SER A 75 22.41 -6.70 5.71
N PRO A 76 23.42 -6.26 4.95
CA PRO A 76 24.68 -7.00 4.77
C PRO A 76 25.36 -7.36 6.08
N GLN A 77 25.45 -6.42 7.02
CA GLN A 77 26.08 -6.67 8.33
C GLN A 77 25.33 -7.73 9.13
N LYS A 78 24.00 -7.62 9.25
CA LYS A 78 23.18 -8.56 10.02
C LYS A 78 23.15 -9.93 9.37
N LEU A 79 23.13 -9.97 8.03
CA LEU A 79 23.22 -11.21 7.27
C LEU A 79 24.55 -11.92 7.53
N ALA A 80 25.69 -11.21 7.43
CA ALA A 80 27.01 -11.77 7.68
C ALA A 80 27.21 -12.20 9.14
N LEU A 81 26.57 -11.52 10.10
CA LEU A 81 26.59 -11.95 11.50
C LEU A 81 25.82 -13.28 11.71
N ARG A 82 24.70 -13.45 11.03
CA ARG A 82 23.81 -14.61 11.15
C ARG A 82 24.29 -15.81 10.36
N VAL A 83 24.84 -15.59 9.16
CA VAL A 83 25.27 -16.65 8.24
C VAL A 83 26.79 -16.76 8.29
N ALA A 84 27.29 -17.81 8.93
CA ALA A 84 28.73 -18.09 8.98
C ALA A 84 29.16 -18.88 7.74
N PRO A 85 30.40 -18.70 7.24
CA PRO A 85 30.92 -19.49 6.15
C PRO A 85 31.08 -20.96 6.59
N ALA A 86 30.65 -21.88 5.74
CA ALA A 86 30.77 -23.32 5.96
C ALA A 86 32.14 -23.84 5.52
N THR A 87 32.83 -23.16 4.61
CA THR A 87 34.14 -23.48 4.05
C THR A 87 35.02 -22.24 4.01
N ALA A 88 36.31 -22.43 3.74
CA ALA A 88 37.23 -21.30 3.51
C ALA A 88 37.06 -20.64 2.14
N ASP A 89 36.28 -21.22 1.23
CA ASP A 89 36.06 -20.72 -0.11
C ASP A 89 35.23 -19.43 -0.08
N LYS A 90 35.87 -18.34 -0.48
CA LYS A 90 35.28 -17.01 -0.56
C LYS A 90 34.09 -16.92 -1.53
N GLN A 91 34.18 -17.58 -2.67
CA GLN A 91 33.15 -17.59 -3.70
C GLN A 91 31.90 -18.38 -3.25
N ALA A 92 32.14 -19.55 -2.61
CA ALA A 92 31.07 -20.32 -2.02
C ALA A 92 30.31 -19.51 -0.94
N TYR A 93 31.04 -18.75 -0.11
CA TYR A 93 30.39 -17.90 0.89
C TYR A 93 29.60 -16.71 0.28
N GLU A 94 30.14 -16.07 -0.75
CA GLU A 94 29.40 -15.04 -1.50
C GLU A 94 28.08 -15.58 -2.05
N LEU A 95 28.13 -16.73 -2.74
CA LEU A 95 26.93 -17.38 -3.27
C LEU A 95 25.92 -17.73 -2.17
N LEU A 96 26.37 -18.22 -1.04
CA LEU A 96 25.52 -18.51 0.11
C LEU A 96 24.78 -17.26 0.61
N LEU A 97 25.45 -16.11 0.70
CA LEU A 97 24.82 -14.85 1.11
C LEU A 97 23.78 -14.37 0.07
N ILE A 98 24.11 -14.48 -1.22
CA ILE A 98 23.20 -14.14 -2.33
C ILE A 98 21.95 -15.02 -2.30
N GLU A 99 22.10 -16.32 -2.07
CA GLU A 99 21.00 -17.26 -1.98
C GLU A 99 20.07 -16.93 -0.81
N HIS A 100 20.62 -16.62 0.37
CA HIS A 100 19.84 -16.18 1.52
C HIS A 100 19.05 -14.89 1.24
N ILE A 101 19.63 -13.91 0.54
CA ILE A 101 18.93 -12.68 0.17
C ILE A 101 17.77 -13.01 -0.78
N ASN A 102 18.01 -13.80 -1.82
CA ASN A 102 17.01 -14.16 -2.79
C ASN A 102 15.86 -14.95 -2.15
N ALA A 103 16.16 -15.94 -1.30
CA ALA A 103 15.15 -16.72 -0.60
C ALA A 103 14.25 -15.85 0.30
N GLU A 104 14.82 -14.89 1.04
CA GLU A 104 14.02 -13.95 1.86
C GLU A 104 13.11 -13.08 0.98
N PHE A 105 13.59 -12.63 -0.19
CA PHE A 105 12.78 -11.85 -1.13
C PHE A 105 11.66 -12.68 -1.76
N GLU A 106 11.93 -13.91 -2.21
CA GLU A 106 10.93 -14.82 -2.76
C GLU A 106 9.84 -15.13 -1.73
N HIS A 107 10.22 -15.35 -0.47
CA HIS A 107 9.26 -15.59 0.61
C HIS A 107 8.31 -14.41 0.87
N ASN A 108 8.76 -13.19 0.59
CA ASN A 108 8.00 -11.96 0.85
C ASN A 108 7.45 -11.29 -0.42
N ILE A 109 7.59 -11.88 -1.60
CA ILE A 109 7.20 -11.25 -2.88
C ILE A 109 5.72 -10.87 -2.94
N THR A 110 4.85 -11.61 -2.27
CA THR A 110 3.42 -11.34 -2.21
C THR A 110 3.08 -10.04 -1.48
N GLN A 111 3.97 -9.54 -0.63
CA GLN A 111 3.74 -8.30 0.10
C GLN A 111 3.69 -7.06 -0.80
N GLN A 112 4.20 -7.15 -2.03
CA GLN A 112 4.14 -6.06 -3.02
C GLN A 112 2.73 -5.56 -3.31
N ILE A 113 1.68 -6.40 -3.13
CA ILE A 113 0.29 -6.00 -3.39
C ILE A 113 -0.27 -5.03 -2.34
N PHE A 114 0.36 -4.91 -1.17
CA PHE A 114 -0.09 -4.09 -0.05
C PHE A 114 0.61 -2.73 0.05
N VAL A 115 1.65 -2.51 -0.74
CA VAL A 115 2.48 -1.29 -0.73
C VAL A 115 2.39 -0.56 -2.06
N SER A 116 2.85 0.69 -2.11
CA SER A 116 2.92 1.42 -3.37
C SER A 116 4.00 0.84 -4.30
N GLU A 117 3.79 0.97 -5.61
CA GLU A 117 4.78 0.58 -6.62
C GLU A 117 6.12 1.31 -6.40
N ASN A 118 6.06 2.59 -5.99
CA ASN A 118 7.26 3.37 -5.69
C ASN A 118 8.06 2.77 -4.52
N LEU A 119 7.38 2.41 -3.41
CA LEU A 119 8.04 1.77 -2.28
C LEU A 119 8.63 0.42 -2.65
N TRP A 120 7.90 -0.41 -3.42
CA TRP A 120 8.41 -1.68 -3.88
C TRP A 120 9.68 -1.54 -4.73
N ASN A 121 9.71 -0.55 -5.63
CA ASN A 121 10.91 -0.24 -6.42
C ASN A 121 12.09 0.18 -5.54
N VAL A 122 11.88 0.98 -4.50
CA VAL A 122 12.93 1.35 -3.53
C VAL A 122 13.47 0.10 -2.81
N ILE A 123 12.60 -0.84 -2.45
CA ILE A 123 13.00 -2.13 -1.83
C ILE A 123 13.85 -2.96 -2.79
N LEU A 124 13.48 -3.04 -4.07
CA LEU A 124 14.26 -3.75 -5.10
C LEU A 124 15.62 -3.08 -5.35
N ILE A 125 15.68 -1.75 -5.37
CA ILE A 125 16.94 -1.00 -5.47
C ILE A 125 17.84 -1.33 -4.28
N SER A 126 17.30 -1.37 -3.06
CA SER A 126 18.04 -1.75 -1.86
C SER A 126 18.59 -3.17 -1.93
N LYS A 127 17.80 -4.13 -2.43
CA LYS A 127 18.25 -5.51 -2.71
C LYS A 127 19.46 -5.51 -3.64
N ASN A 128 19.30 -4.89 -4.80
CA ASN A 128 20.35 -4.88 -5.83
C ASN A 128 21.63 -4.20 -5.34
N ALA A 129 21.51 -3.09 -4.61
CA ALA A 129 22.64 -2.41 -3.99
C ALA A 129 23.37 -3.33 -2.99
N THR A 130 22.62 -4.07 -2.18
CA THR A 130 23.19 -5.06 -1.24
C THR A 130 23.95 -6.15 -1.96
N LEU A 131 23.40 -6.73 -3.02
CA LEU A 131 24.07 -7.75 -3.84
C LEU A 131 25.36 -7.21 -4.48
N GLN A 132 25.31 -5.99 -5.04
CA GLN A 132 26.48 -5.35 -5.64
C GLN A 132 27.59 -5.08 -4.61
N ILE A 133 27.25 -4.66 -3.40
CA ILE A 133 28.24 -4.42 -2.36
C ILE A 133 28.91 -5.72 -1.92
N ILE A 134 28.16 -6.78 -1.69
CA ILE A 134 28.70 -8.10 -1.34
C ILE A 134 29.64 -8.57 -2.44
N HIS A 135 29.22 -8.51 -3.70
CA HIS A 135 30.05 -8.88 -4.85
C HIS A 135 31.34 -8.06 -4.94
N ARG A 136 31.23 -6.72 -4.79
CA ARG A 136 32.41 -5.82 -4.80
C ARG A 136 33.43 -6.20 -3.73
N ILE A 137 32.97 -6.49 -2.50
CA ILE A 137 33.88 -6.88 -1.41
C ILE A 137 34.47 -8.26 -1.69
N ALA A 138 33.67 -9.21 -2.22
CA ALA A 138 34.12 -10.55 -2.56
C ALA A 138 35.16 -10.57 -3.70
N THR A 139 35.13 -9.61 -4.62
CA THR A 139 36.09 -9.50 -5.71
C THR A 139 37.41 -8.82 -5.31
N ASP A 140 37.51 -8.25 -4.09
CA ASP A 140 38.76 -7.68 -3.61
C ASP A 140 39.83 -8.77 -3.44
N THR A 141 40.98 -8.57 -4.09
CA THR A 141 42.13 -9.47 -4.07
C THR A 141 42.84 -9.53 -2.70
N ASN A 142 42.66 -8.51 -1.87
CA ASN A 142 43.22 -8.45 -0.52
C ASN A 142 42.46 -9.33 0.49
N ILE A 143 41.30 -9.85 0.09
CA ILE A 143 40.48 -10.76 0.92
C ILE A 143 40.72 -12.18 0.50
N PRO A 144 41.49 -12.96 1.30
CA PRO A 144 41.99 -14.26 0.88
C PRO A 144 40.95 -15.40 1.02
N ASP A 145 40.03 -15.30 1.98
CA ASP A 145 39.14 -16.40 2.35
C ASP A 145 37.73 -15.91 2.79
N ALA A 146 36.83 -16.86 3.01
CA ALA A 146 35.45 -16.61 3.39
C ALA A 146 35.30 -15.92 4.76
N GLN A 147 36.18 -16.23 5.72
CA GLN A 147 36.13 -15.61 7.05
C GLN A 147 36.54 -14.14 6.96
N LYS A 148 37.57 -13.81 6.16
CA LYS A 148 37.98 -12.43 5.91
C LYS A 148 36.91 -11.65 5.11
N LEU A 149 36.22 -12.30 4.18
CA LEU A 149 35.07 -11.71 3.49
C LEU A 149 33.96 -11.34 4.48
N ARG A 150 33.64 -12.26 5.41
CA ARG A 150 32.66 -11.99 6.46
C ARG A 150 33.04 -10.81 7.33
N GLU A 151 34.30 -10.75 7.80
CA GLU A 151 34.83 -9.65 8.61
C GLU A 151 34.79 -8.31 7.85
N ALA A 152 35.15 -8.32 6.57
CA ALA A 152 35.14 -7.12 5.72
C ALA A 152 33.71 -6.58 5.53
N ILE A 153 32.73 -7.44 5.28
CA ILE A 153 31.32 -7.04 5.18
C ILE A 153 30.84 -6.41 6.49
N ILE A 154 31.13 -7.04 7.63
CA ILE A 154 30.72 -6.51 8.95
C ILE A 154 31.35 -5.14 9.21
N THR A 155 32.64 -4.99 8.92
CA THR A 155 33.40 -3.75 9.15
C THR A 155 32.95 -2.62 8.25
N GLU A 156 32.64 -2.89 6.96
CA GLU A 156 32.17 -1.89 5.99
C GLU A 156 30.92 -1.15 6.50
N PHE A 157 30.02 -1.84 7.20
CA PHE A 157 28.76 -1.27 7.69
C PHE A 157 28.76 -0.90 9.19
N THR A 158 29.92 -0.93 9.85
CA THR A 158 29.99 -0.46 11.24
C THR A 158 29.77 1.05 11.36
N ASN A 159 30.25 1.82 10.36
CA ASN A 159 30.16 3.29 10.34
C ASN A 159 29.39 3.86 9.14
N LYS A 160 28.83 3.00 8.30
CA LYS A 160 28.06 3.42 7.11
C LYS A 160 26.65 2.85 7.17
N PRO A 161 25.63 3.61 6.78
CA PRO A 161 24.27 3.07 6.70
C PRO A 161 24.18 2.00 5.60
N ALA A 162 23.46 0.93 5.90
CA ALA A 162 23.16 -0.10 4.92
C ALA A 162 22.14 0.41 3.87
N PRO A 163 22.13 -0.15 2.65
CA PRO A 163 21.11 0.20 1.65
C PRO A 163 19.67 0.03 2.16
N SER A 164 19.43 -0.96 3.02
CA SER A 164 18.14 -1.21 3.65
C SER A 164 17.65 -0.08 4.55
N THR A 165 18.55 0.74 5.12
CA THR A 165 18.17 1.86 6.00
C THR A 165 17.33 2.89 5.27
N ASN A 166 17.71 3.24 4.03
CA ASN A 166 16.93 4.17 3.21
C ASN A 166 15.56 3.60 2.83
N ALA A 167 15.50 2.31 2.46
CA ALA A 167 14.23 1.65 2.13
C ALA A 167 13.28 1.59 3.34
N ILE A 168 13.81 1.35 4.55
CA ILE A 168 13.01 1.39 5.80
C ILE A 168 12.47 2.81 6.04
N SER A 169 13.26 3.85 5.81
CA SER A 169 12.79 5.24 5.96
C SER A 169 11.64 5.57 5.01
N HIS A 170 11.72 5.14 3.75
CA HIS A 170 10.62 5.28 2.77
C HIS A 170 9.37 4.53 3.20
N LEU A 171 9.53 3.32 3.75
CA LEU A 171 8.45 2.50 4.26
C LEU A 171 7.74 3.18 5.44
N VAL A 172 8.49 3.72 6.42
CA VAL A 172 7.94 4.47 7.56
C VAL A 172 7.18 5.70 7.09
N ASN A 173 7.71 6.45 6.12
CA ASN A 173 7.02 7.61 5.57
C ASN A 173 5.71 7.25 4.86
N GLU A 174 5.67 6.13 4.13
CA GLU A 174 4.44 5.66 3.49
C GLU A 174 3.38 5.27 4.51
N ILE A 175 3.76 4.55 5.58
CA ILE A 175 2.86 4.19 6.68
C ILE A 175 2.26 5.45 7.32
N ASN A 176 3.08 6.43 7.67
CA ASN A 176 2.63 7.66 8.32
C ASN A 176 1.63 8.39 7.42
N THR A 177 1.94 8.55 6.13
CA THR A 177 1.04 9.18 5.15
C THR A 177 -0.28 8.42 5.01
N PHE A 178 -0.27 7.10 5.20
CA PHE A 178 -1.46 6.26 5.11
C PHE A 178 -2.34 6.36 6.36
N ILE A 179 -1.76 6.48 7.54
CA ILE A 179 -2.48 6.58 8.82
C ILE A 179 -3.11 7.97 9.01
N GLU A 180 -2.48 9.03 8.47
CA GLU A 180 -2.95 10.42 8.58
C GLU A 180 -4.13 10.75 7.63
N LYS A 181 -4.47 9.89 6.67
CA LYS A 181 -5.58 10.05 5.72
C LYS A 181 -6.85 9.32 6.18
#